data_df301db1614e9a04584b90c574021b27
#
_entry.id   df301db1614e9a04584b90c574021b27
#
_cell.length_a   1.000
_cell.length_b   1.000
_cell.length_c   1.000
_cell.angle_alpha   90.00
_cell.angle_beta   90.00
_cell.angle_gamma   90.00
#
_symmetry.space_group_name_H-M   'P 1'
#
loop_
_entity.id
_entity.type
_entity.pdbx_description
1 polymer ?
#
loop_
_entity_poly.entity_id
_entity_poly.type
_entity_poly.pdbx_seq_one_letter_code
_entity_poly.pdbx_strand_id
1 'polypeptide(L)'
;MMRLFARTPIAFFVLMIFIYPAKTSAEEPFYKGKTITILAGTGAGNVYDLYARLFARHLGKYIPGNPDIIVQNMPGAASMIAANHLYQVSKPDGLTIGAIFPALYFDQLVGRSEVQFDWSKFIWLGSPVKSEHLFYMRADSPYKSIHDIVKTSNPPKCGATGTASTAYYIPKLLDQTIGTDFDVILGYKTGTDIDLAVERGEVICRAFTITAFFAREPFFTWMKKKFVRILVQSGKKRDRRIPDVPTIFELMDQYKTDDAGRRLANLVLAGGEFGRPYVLPPNTPADRVRIIREAFAKTIQDEAAIADGKQKQLEFDPSSAESLETLAKEVVSQPPEIVARMKKLLTK
;
A
#
# COMPACT_ATOMS: atom_id res chain seq x y z
N MET A 1 11.24 43.16 98.96
CA MET A 1 11.31 41.87 98.22
C MET A 1 10.85 42.12 96.83
N MET A 2 11.77 42.26 95.93
CA MET A 2 11.50 42.63 94.55
C MET A 2 12.00 41.48 93.63
N ARG A 3 11.10 40.80 92.98
CA ARG A 3 11.44 39.69 92.02
C ARG A 3 11.62 40.27 90.63
N LEU A 4 12.85 40.14 90.09
CA LEU A 4 13.20 40.42 88.70
C LEU A 4 12.68 39.30 87.81
N PHE A 5 11.88 39.65 86.79
CA PHE A 5 11.53 38.76 85.70
C PHE A 5 12.52 38.95 84.53
N ALA A 6 13.32 37.95 84.29
CA ALA A 6 14.21 37.91 83.12
C ALA A 6 13.39 37.56 81.81
N ARG A 7 13.41 38.44 80.83
CA ARG A 7 12.83 38.22 79.52
C ARG A 7 13.90 37.60 78.59
N THR A 8 13.71 36.37 78.13
CA THR A 8 14.53 35.71 77.17
C THR A 8 14.06 36.10 75.73
N PRO A 9 14.91 36.53 74.78
CA PRO A 9 14.50 36.81 73.39
C PRO A 9 14.41 35.51 72.63
N ILE A 10 13.25 35.25 71.98
CA ILE A 10 13.05 34.18 71.05
C ILE A 10 13.62 34.67 69.70
N ALA A 11 14.76 34.07 69.24
CA ALA A 11 15.31 34.29 67.91
C ALA A 11 14.48 33.50 66.90
N PHE A 12 13.77 34.21 66.04
CA PHE A 12 13.03 33.64 64.91
C PHE A 12 14.04 33.36 63.78
N PHE A 13 14.38 32.06 63.57
CA PHE A 13 15.25 31.62 62.47
C PHE A 13 14.37 31.46 61.21
N VAL A 14 14.39 32.45 60.32
CA VAL A 14 13.72 32.36 58.99
C VAL A 14 14.56 31.48 58.08
N LEU A 15 14.12 30.24 57.87
CA LEU A 15 14.71 29.29 56.94
C LEU A 15 14.34 29.72 55.51
N MET A 16 15.24 30.40 54.82
CA MET A 16 15.08 30.75 53.41
C MET A 16 15.30 29.49 52.56
N ILE A 17 14.19 28.84 52.12
CA ILE A 17 14.24 27.72 51.16
C ILE A 17 14.52 28.31 49.77
N PHE A 18 15.75 28.17 49.31
CA PHE A 18 16.11 28.42 47.90
C PHE A 18 15.53 27.32 47.01
N ILE A 19 14.38 27.58 46.38
CA ILE A 19 13.83 26.73 45.30
C ILE A 19 14.71 26.96 44.06
N TYR A 20 15.71 26.10 43.85
CA TYR A 20 16.39 26.04 42.58
C TYR A 20 15.40 25.49 41.53
N PRO A 21 15.11 26.23 40.43
CA PRO A 21 14.34 25.65 39.35
C PRO A 21 15.18 24.49 38.77
N ALA A 22 14.69 23.26 38.93
CA ALA A 22 15.24 22.11 38.27
C ALA A 22 15.16 22.42 36.76
N LYS A 23 16.32 22.65 36.10
CA LYS A 23 16.40 22.68 34.67
C LYS A 23 15.99 21.26 34.19
N THR A 24 14.75 21.10 33.83
CA THR A 24 14.33 19.97 32.98
C THR A 24 15.13 20.08 31.70
N SER A 25 16.25 19.35 31.62
CA SER A 25 16.93 19.12 30.36
C SER A 25 15.91 18.44 29.47
N ALA A 26 15.39 19.15 28.48
CA ALA A 26 14.57 18.53 27.46
C ALA A 26 15.43 17.43 26.83
N GLU A 27 15.03 16.19 26.99
CA GLU A 27 15.70 15.04 26.40
C GLU A 27 15.82 15.26 24.89
N GLU A 28 17.02 15.08 24.38
CA GLU A 28 17.29 15.31 22.97
C GLU A 28 16.40 14.40 22.10
N PRO A 29 15.75 14.93 21.04
CA PRO A 29 14.85 14.12 20.23
C PRO A 29 15.56 12.87 19.71
N PHE A 30 14.95 11.71 19.87
CA PHE A 30 15.52 10.40 19.49
C PHE A 30 16.06 10.38 18.06
N TYR A 31 15.40 11.07 17.12
CA TYR A 31 15.75 11.06 15.70
C TYR A 31 16.85 12.05 15.31
N LYS A 32 17.31 12.91 16.22
CA LYS A 32 18.38 13.87 15.93
C LYS A 32 19.67 13.17 15.52
N GLY A 33 20.21 13.54 14.36
CA GLY A 33 21.43 12.93 13.81
C GLY A 33 21.29 11.47 13.37
N LYS A 34 20.06 10.95 13.26
CA LYS A 34 19.79 9.60 12.76
C LYS A 34 19.28 9.63 11.33
N THR A 35 19.41 8.49 10.65
CA THR A 35 18.87 8.26 9.32
C THR A 35 17.73 7.26 9.39
N ILE A 36 16.59 7.58 8.79
CA ILE A 36 15.47 6.67 8.57
C ILE A 36 15.60 6.07 7.17
N THR A 37 15.46 4.76 7.07
CA THR A 37 15.43 4.06 5.78
C THR A 37 14.00 3.73 5.39
N ILE A 38 13.55 4.17 4.21
CA ILE A 38 12.34 3.65 3.58
C ILE A 38 12.75 2.46 2.70
N LEU A 39 12.39 1.25 3.14
CA LEU A 39 12.63 0.01 2.42
C LEU A 39 11.51 -0.19 1.39
N ALA A 40 11.81 0.09 0.12
CA ALA A 40 10.85 -0.05 -0.97
C ALA A 40 10.94 -1.46 -1.58
N GLY A 41 9.85 -2.23 -1.50
CA GLY A 41 9.76 -3.61 -1.99
C GLY A 41 9.70 -3.74 -3.52
N THR A 42 10.37 -2.84 -4.23
CA THR A 42 10.35 -2.74 -5.71
C THR A 42 11.67 -2.20 -6.25
N GLY A 43 11.88 -2.33 -7.55
CA GLY A 43 13.00 -1.69 -8.24
C GLY A 43 12.84 -0.17 -8.33
N ALA A 44 13.97 0.53 -8.51
CA ALA A 44 14.03 1.97 -8.69
C ALA A 44 13.21 2.42 -9.92
N GLY A 45 12.60 3.61 -9.83
CA GLY A 45 11.77 4.19 -10.90
C GLY A 45 10.36 3.61 -11.00
N ASN A 46 10.02 2.60 -10.21
CA ASN A 46 8.63 2.13 -10.08
C ASN A 46 7.81 3.15 -9.29
N VAL A 47 6.49 3.15 -9.48
CA VAL A 47 5.59 4.09 -8.80
C VAL A 47 5.68 4.04 -7.26
N TYR A 48 5.92 2.87 -6.67
CA TYR A 48 6.18 2.74 -5.23
C TYR A 48 7.49 3.42 -4.82
N ASP A 49 8.54 3.30 -5.62
CA ASP A 49 9.82 4.00 -5.41
C ASP A 49 9.66 5.53 -5.54
N LEU A 50 8.85 5.99 -6.49
CA LEU A 50 8.57 7.41 -6.65
C LEU A 50 7.87 8.01 -5.42
N TYR A 51 6.87 7.31 -4.85
CA TYR A 51 6.26 7.72 -3.58
C TYR A 51 7.25 7.64 -2.42
N ALA A 52 8.07 6.57 -2.32
CA ALA A 52 9.07 6.46 -1.27
C ALA A 52 10.06 7.63 -1.30
N ARG A 53 10.52 8.05 -2.49
CA ARG A 53 11.40 9.22 -2.66
C ARG A 53 10.69 10.54 -2.37
N LEU A 54 9.41 10.65 -2.66
CA LEU A 54 8.63 11.81 -2.27
C LEU A 54 8.55 11.92 -0.74
N PHE A 55 8.23 10.82 -0.04
CA PHE A 55 8.23 10.80 1.42
C PHE A 55 9.61 11.07 2.00
N ALA A 56 10.68 10.53 1.41
CA ALA A 56 12.04 10.79 1.86
C ALA A 56 12.40 12.28 1.85
N ARG A 57 11.89 13.06 0.89
CA ARG A 57 12.14 14.51 0.81
C ARG A 57 11.30 15.34 1.79
N HIS A 58 10.10 14.88 2.15
CA HIS A 58 9.15 15.73 2.86
C HIS A 58 8.83 15.28 4.29
N LEU A 59 9.05 13.99 4.64
CA LEU A 59 8.66 13.43 5.93
C LEU A 59 9.53 13.94 7.08
N GLY A 60 10.85 14.07 6.88
CA GLY A 60 11.81 14.40 7.94
C GLY A 60 11.50 15.68 8.69
N LYS A 61 11.00 16.72 8.00
CA LYS A 61 10.65 18.02 8.61
C LYS A 61 9.54 17.95 9.67
N TYR A 62 8.76 16.87 9.67
CA TYR A 62 7.69 16.64 10.64
C TYR A 62 8.09 15.72 11.79
N ILE A 63 9.33 15.21 11.78
CA ILE A 63 9.87 14.34 12.82
C ILE A 63 10.78 15.15 13.74
N PRO A 64 10.56 15.16 15.08
CA PRO A 64 11.43 15.83 16.03
C PRO A 64 12.89 15.37 15.84
N GLY A 65 13.81 16.32 15.66
CA GLY A 65 15.21 16.03 15.36
C GLY A 65 15.55 16.07 13.88
N ASN A 66 14.55 16.20 12.99
CA ASN A 66 14.70 16.37 11.54
C ASN A 66 15.70 15.37 10.91
N PRO A 67 15.46 14.05 11.03
CA PRO A 67 16.39 13.04 10.53
C PRO A 67 16.49 13.06 9.01
N ASP A 68 17.65 12.63 8.51
CA ASP A 68 17.79 12.28 7.10
C ASP A 68 16.93 11.05 6.76
N ILE A 69 16.36 11.03 5.56
CA ILE A 69 15.58 9.88 5.09
C ILE A 69 16.11 9.42 3.75
N ILE A 70 16.45 8.13 3.66
CA ILE A 70 16.94 7.49 2.44
C ILE A 70 15.95 6.42 1.95
N VAL A 71 16.03 6.11 0.66
CA VAL A 71 15.26 5.01 0.06
C VAL A 71 16.20 3.88 -0.34
N GLN A 72 15.92 2.68 0.17
CA GLN A 72 16.60 1.45 -0.21
C GLN A 72 15.62 0.56 -0.97
N ASN A 73 15.96 0.21 -2.21
CA ASN A 73 15.14 -0.71 -3.00
C ASN A 73 15.51 -2.16 -2.70
N MET A 74 14.50 -3.00 -2.42
CA MET A 74 14.64 -4.44 -2.18
C MET A 74 13.58 -5.19 -3.00
N PRO A 75 13.78 -5.33 -4.33
CA PRO A 75 12.85 -6.02 -5.19
C PRO A 75 12.91 -7.54 -5.00
N GLY A 76 11.83 -8.21 -5.37
CA GLY A 76 11.78 -9.67 -5.46
C GLY A 76 10.47 -10.26 -4.92
N ALA A 77 10.01 -11.33 -5.55
CA ALA A 77 8.81 -12.09 -5.21
C ALA A 77 7.59 -11.20 -4.90
N ALA A 78 7.30 -10.23 -5.77
CA ALA A 78 6.21 -9.25 -5.58
C ALA A 78 6.26 -8.55 -4.20
N SER A 79 7.45 -8.07 -3.79
CA SER A 79 7.71 -7.42 -2.49
C SER A 79 7.79 -8.36 -1.27
N MET A 80 7.65 -9.68 -1.44
CA MET A 80 7.74 -10.68 -0.37
C MET A 80 9.10 -10.60 0.36
N ILE A 81 10.20 -10.44 -0.39
CA ILE A 81 11.55 -10.35 0.19
C ILE A 81 11.65 -9.15 1.13
N ALA A 82 11.16 -7.99 0.70
CA ALA A 82 11.18 -6.78 1.53
C ALA A 82 10.27 -6.92 2.77
N ALA A 83 9.08 -7.52 2.62
CA ALA A 83 8.15 -7.74 3.73
C ALA A 83 8.73 -8.70 4.77
N ASN A 84 9.32 -9.82 4.35
CA ASN A 84 10.01 -10.76 5.24
C ASN A 84 11.19 -10.09 5.95
N HIS A 85 12.02 -9.34 5.22
CA HIS A 85 13.15 -8.61 5.79
C HIS A 85 12.68 -7.58 6.83
N LEU A 86 11.64 -6.80 6.52
CA LEU A 86 11.09 -5.81 7.44
C LEU A 86 10.58 -6.48 8.73
N TYR A 87 9.92 -7.64 8.60
CA TYR A 87 9.30 -8.31 9.72
C TYR A 87 10.29 -9.06 10.61
N GLN A 88 11.29 -9.75 10.00
CA GLN A 88 12.20 -10.67 10.69
C GLN A 88 13.55 -10.04 11.03
N VAL A 89 14.04 -9.13 10.21
CA VAL A 89 15.45 -8.65 10.25
C VAL A 89 15.55 -7.21 10.71
N SER A 90 14.61 -6.34 10.29
CA SER A 90 14.67 -4.92 10.65
C SER A 90 14.44 -4.74 12.15
N LYS A 91 15.28 -3.91 12.79
CA LYS A 91 15.10 -3.58 14.20
C LYS A 91 13.80 -2.81 14.40
N PRO A 92 13.01 -3.12 15.44
CA PRO A 92 11.78 -2.39 15.73
C PRO A 92 12.07 -1.10 16.50
N ASP A 93 12.99 -0.28 15.99
CA ASP A 93 13.44 0.96 16.63
C ASP A 93 12.87 2.24 15.99
N GLY A 94 12.03 2.09 14.98
CA GLY A 94 11.43 3.20 14.25
C GLY A 94 12.33 3.85 13.20
N LEU A 95 13.49 3.25 12.87
CA LEU A 95 14.41 3.74 11.85
C LEU A 95 14.24 3.05 10.49
N THR A 96 13.37 2.03 10.38
CA THR A 96 13.06 1.40 9.10
C THR A 96 11.55 1.43 8.86
N ILE A 97 11.14 1.98 7.73
CA ILE A 97 9.76 2.06 7.24
C ILE A 97 9.66 1.19 5.99
N GLY A 98 8.70 0.26 5.94
CA GLY A 98 8.45 -0.53 4.74
C GLY A 98 7.44 0.14 3.82
N ALA A 99 7.77 0.22 2.52
CA ALA A 99 6.85 0.52 1.44
C ALA A 99 6.66 -0.77 0.63
N ILE A 100 5.68 -1.58 1.02
CA ILE A 100 5.46 -2.95 0.54
C ILE A 100 4.21 -3.06 -0.33
N PHE A 101 4.08 -4.15 -1.10
CA PHE A 101 2.91 -4.34 -1.96
C PHE A 101 1.67 -4.74 -1.15
N PRO A 102 0.49 -4.26 -1.55
CA PRO A 102 -0.74 -4.43 -0.77
C PRO A 102 -1.32 -5.84 -0.81
N ALA A 103 -0.97 -6.66 -1.81
CA ALA A 103 -1.58 -7.98 -2.01
C ALA A 103 -0.84 -9.13 -1.31
N LEU A 104 0.17 -8.85 -0.49
CA LEU A 104 0.97 -9.86 0.21
C LEU A 104 0.16 -10.72 1.21
N TYR A 105 -0.97 -10.20 1.71
CA TYR A 105 -1.86 -11.00 2.55
C TYR A 105 -2.48 -12.20 1.81
N PHE A 106 -2.53 -12.19 0.47
CA PHE A 106 -2.96 -13.35 -0.32
C PHE A 106 -2.08 -14.56 -0.06
N ASP A 107 -0.76 -14.36 -0.08
CA ASP A 107 0.21 -15.42 0.11
C ASP A 107 0.13 -15.99 1.54
N GLN A 108 -0.11 -15.14 2.54
CA GLN A 108 -0.37 -15.58 3.92
C GLN A 108 -1.67 -16.39 4.02
N LEU A 109 -2.78 -15.92 3.44
CA LEU A 109 -4.07 -16.59 3.47
C LEU A 109 -4.02 -18.00 2.87
N VAL A 110 -3.30 -18.18 1.77
CA VAL A 110 -3.19 -19.48 1.12
C VAL A 110 -2.13 -20.37 1.75
N GLY A 111 -1.40 -19.90 2.75
CA GLY A 111 -0.42 -20.67 3.52
C GLY A 111 0.85 -20.96 2.75
N ARG A 112 1.37 -19.99 1.97
CA ARG A 112 2.67 -20.14 1.28
C ARG A 112 3.80 -20.23 2.30
N SER A 113 4.67 -21.20 2.12
CA SER A 113 5.82 -21.45 3.02
C SER A 113 6.85 -20.32 3.04
N GLU A 114 6.91 -19.53 1.97
CA GLU A 114 7.84 -18.41 1.84
C GLU A 114 7.43 -17.18 2.68
N VAL A 115 6.19 -17.14 3.18
CA VAL A 115 5.69 -16.05 4.03
C VAL A 115 6.27 -16.19 5.43
N GLN A 116 7.04 -15.20 5.85
CA GLN A 116 7.68 -15.10 7.16
C GLN A 116 7.19 -13.87 7.96
N PHE A 117 6.02 -13.38 7.64
CA PHE A 117 5.38 -12.25 8.33
C PHE A 117 3.94 -12.60 8.70
N ASP A 118 3.38 -11.83 9.63
CA ASP A 118 1.94 -11.77 9.89
C ASP A 118 1.44 -10.39 9.47
N TRP A 119 0.60 -10.34 8.42
CA TRP A 119 0.08 -9.11 7.85
C TRP A 119 -0.65 -8.23 8.86
N SER A 120 -1.37 -8.87 9.80
CA SER A 120 -2.10 -8.18 10.85
C SER A 120 -1.23 -7.55 11.93
N LYS A 121 0.04 -7.95 12.02
CA LYS A 121 0.99 -7.48 13.05
C LYS A 121 1.91 -6.37 12.59
N PHE A 122 1.93 -6.04 11.30
CA PHE A 122 2.61 -4.82 10.87
C PHE A 122 1.95 -3.60 11.51
N ILE A 123 2.76 -2.61 11.84
CA ILE A 123 2.26 -1.34 12.36
C ILE A 123 2.03 -0.40 11.19
N TRP A 124 0.78 -0.13 10.88
CA TRP A 124 0.37 0.67 9.73
C TRP A 124 0.58 2.16 9.99
N LEU A 125 1.14 2.85 9.01
CA LEU A 125 1.31 4.31 9.03
C LEU A 125 0.25 5.01 8.16
N GLY A 126 -0.26 4.33 7.16
CA GLY A 126 -1.21 4.82 6.18
C GLY A 126 -0.80 4.50 4.75
N SER A 127 -1.57 5.02 3.81
CA SER A 127 -1.28 4.97 2.38
C SER A 127 -1.52 6.35 1.76
N PRO A 128 -0.64 6.86 0.88
CA PRO A 128 -0.86 8.13 0.21
C PRO A 128 -1.96 8.08 -0.85
N VAL A 129 -2.30 6.89 -1.35
CA VAL A 129 -3.26 6.73 -2.44
C VAL A 129 -3.89 5.36 -2.41
N LYS A 130 -5.19 5.28 -2.58
CA LYS A 130 -5.91 4.06 -2.95
C LYS A 130 -5.53 3.67 -4.38
N SER A 131 -5.64 2.39 -4.71
CA SER A 131 -5.18 1.89 -6.00
C SER A 131 -6.23 0.99 -6.63
N GLU A 132 -7.16 1.60 -7.35
CA GLU A 132 -8.10 0.85 -8.18
C GLU A 132 -7.42 0.35 -9.45
N HIS A 133 -8.03 -0.63 -10.08
CA HIS A 133 -7.47 -1.34 -11.23
C HIS A 133 -8.38 -1.20 -12.44
N LEU A 134 -7.79 -1.27 -13.61
CA LEU A 134 -8.48 -1.46 -14.87
C LEU A 134 -7.96 -2.73 -15.56
N PHE A 135 -8.77 -3.26 -16.44
CA PHE A 135 -8.41 -4.35 -17.31
C PHE A 135 -8.51 -3.86 -18.76
N TYR A 136 -7.40 -3.90 -19.50
CA TYR A 136 -7.35 -3.49 -20.88
C TYR A 136 -6.98 -4.63 -21.81
N MET A 137 -7.36 -4.48 -23.06
CA MET A 137 -7.07 -5.40 -24.15
C MET A 137 -6.71 -4.64 -25.41
N ARG A 138 -5.89 -5.24 -26.29
CA ARG A 138 -5.62 -4.69 -27.62
C ARG A 138 -6.92 -4.45 -28.38
N ALA A 139 -7.04 -3.28 -29.01
CA ALA A 139 -8.26 -2.90 -29.72
C ALA A 139 -8.47 -3.67 -31.02
N ASP A 140 -7.39 -4.22 -31.61
CA ASP A 140 -7.43 -5.09 -32.80
C ASP A 140 -7.82 -6.53 -32.48
N SER A 141 -7.96 -6.91 -31.19
CA SER A 141 -8.43 -8.24 -30.79
C SER A 141 -9.88 -8.48 -31.23
N PRO A 142 -10.31 -9.76 -31.36
CA PRO A 142 -11.69 -10.08 -31.67
C PRO A 142 -12.69 -9.71 -30.57
N TYR A 143 -12.21 -9.55 -29.33
CA TYR A 143 -13.05 -9.24 -28.16
C TYR A 143 -13.27 -7.73 -28.06
N LYS A 144 -14.53 -7.30 -28.12
CA LYS A 144 -14.93 -5.88 -28.08
C LYS A 144 -15.42 -5.43 -26.72
N SER A 145 -15.87 -6.40 -25.90
CA SER A 145 -16.36 -6.20 -24.54
C SER A 145 -15.94 -7.37 -23.65
N ILE A 146 -16.11 -7.23 -22.35
CA ILE A 146 -15.88 -8.32 -21.40
C ILE A 146 -16.83 -9.49 -21.63
N HIS A 147 -18.03 -9.23 -22.17
CA HIS A 147 -19.04 -10.23 -22.45
C HIS A 147 -18.60 -11.23 -23.53
N ASP A 148 -17.75 -10.81 -24.46
CA ASP A 148 -17.22 -11.68 -25.53
C ASP A 148 -16.26 -12.75 -24.99
N ILE A 149 -15.78 -12.55 -23.74
CA ILE A 149 -14.83 -13.45 -23.07
C ILE A 149 -15.53 -14.46 -22.18
N VAL A 150 -16.78 -14.14 -21.76
CA VAL A 150 -17.58 -15.06 -20.97
C VAL A 150 -17.89 -16.32 -21.76
N LYS A 151 -17.40 -17.48 -21.27
CA LYS A 151 -17.54 -18.79 -21.93
C LYS A 151 -16.93 -18.86 -23.34
N THR A 152 -15.89 -18.09 -23.61
CA THR A 152 -15.16 -18.18 -24.88
C THR A 152 -14.50 -19.56 -25.02
N SER A 153 -14.45 -20.06 -26.26
CA SER A 153 -13.69 -21.27 -26.59
C SER A 153 -12.21 -20.99 -26.92
N ASN A 154 -11.83 -19.72 -27.01
CA ASN A 154 -10.47 -19.29 -27.30
C ASN A 154 -10.00 -18.25 -26.27
N PRO A 155 -9.51 -18.70 -25.09
CA PRO A 155 -9.10 -17.78 -24.01
C PRO A 155 -8.04 -16.77 -24.45
N PRO A 156 -8.27 -15.46 -24.24
CA PRO A 156 -7.28 -14.44 -24.56
C PRO A 156 -6.06 -14.53 -23.64
N LYS A 157 -4.86 -14.42 -24.22
CA LYS A 157 -3.59 -14.44 -23.48
C LYS A 157 -3.32 -13.10 -22.82
N CYS A 158 -3.22 -13.09 -21.48
CA CYS A 158 -2.82 -11.95 -20.68
C CYS A 158 -1.44 -12.16 -20.06
N GLY A 159 -0.62 -11.10 -19.96
CA GLY A 159 0.70 -11.17 -19.34
C GLY A 159 0.67 -10.80 -17.86
N ALA A 160 1.42 -11.53 -16.99
CA ALA A 160 1.57 -11.23 -15.59
C ALA A 160 2.98 -11.54 -15.06
N THR A 161 3.41 -10.81 -14.02
CA THR A 161 4.74 -11.00 -13.37
C THR A 161 4.73 -12.14 -12.36
N GLY A 162 3.58 -12.42 -11.74
CA GLY A 162 3.41 -13.44 -10.71
C GLY A 162 1.98 -13.47 -10.19
N THR A 163 1.64 -14.48 -9.40
CA THR A 163 0.27 -14.71 -8.90
C THR A 163 -0.25 -13.61 -7.97
N ALA A 164 0.62 -12.94 -7.23
CA ALA A 164 0.26 -11.78 -6.40
C ALA A 164 0.19 -10.45 -7.16
N SER A 165 0.38 -10.45 -8.50
CA SER A 165 0.27 -9.23 -9.30
C SER A 165 -1.16 -8.97 -9.75
N THR A 166 -1.53 -7.69 -9.83
CA THR A 166 -2.81 -7.23 -10.39
C THR A 166 -3.11 -7.87 -11.74
N ALA A 167 -2.08 -7.99 -12.58
CA ALA A 167 -2.19 -8.58 -13.91
C ALA A 167 -2.60 -10.07 -13.90
N TYR A 168 -2.41 -10.76 -12.78
CA TYR A 168 -2.84 -12.13 -12.60
C TYR A 168 -4.20 -12.22 -11.89
N TYR A 169 -4.32 -11.62 -10.71
CA TYR A 169 -5.49 -11.89 -9.87
C TYR A 169 -6.78 -11.22 -10.37
N ILE A 170 -6.73 -10.12 -11.11
CA ILE A 170 -7.93 -9.48 -11.67
C ILE A 170 -8.57 -10.35 -12.77
N PRO A 171 -7.85 -10.83 -13.82
CA PRO A 171 -8.43 -11.79 -14.76
C PRO A 171 -8.99 -13.03 -14.05
N LYS A 172 -8.23 -13.62 -13.11
CA LYS A 172 -8.68 -14.81 -12.37
C LYS A 172 -9.88 -14.55 -11.45
N LEU A 173 -10.02 -13.35 -10.94
CA LEU A 173 -11.23 -12.95 -10.23
C LEU A 173 -12.44 -12.90 -11.17
N LEU A 174 -12.28 -12.33 -12.37
CA LEU A 174 -13.34 -12.31 -13.39
C LEU A 174 -13.73 -13.73 -13.82
N ASP A 175 -12.77 -14.65 -13.99
CA ASP A 175 -13.06 -16.06 -14.26
C ASP A 175 -13.95 -16.67 -13.17
N GLN A 176 -13.69 -16.38 -11.91
CA GLN A 176 -14.44 -16.93 -10.77
C GLN A 176 -15.77 -16.24 -10.48
N THR A 177 -15.94 -14.99 -10.91
CA THR A 177 -17.12 -14.19 -10.55
C THR A 177 -18.13 -14.08 -11.68
N ILE A 178 -17.70 -13.96 -12.92
CA ILE A 178 -18.59 -13.77 -14.08
C ILE A 178 -18.43 -14.83 -15.16
N GLY A 179 -17.54 -15.82 -14.97
CA GLY A 179 -17.36 -16.94 -15.90
C GLY A 179 -16.61 -16.59 -17.16
N THR A 180 -15.69 -15.61 -17.10
CA THR A 180 -14.69 -15.43 -18.17
C THR A 180 -13.69 -16.58 -18.14
N ASP A 181 -12.87 -16.68 -19.20
CA ASP A 181 -11.74 -17.60 -19.25
C ASP A 181 -10.54 -16.88 -19.83
N PHE A 182 -9.48 -16.70 -19.01
CA PHE A 182 -8.26 -16.03 -19.39
C PHE A 182 -7.06 -16.98 -19.29
N ASP A 183 -6.26 -17.06 -20.34
CA ASP A 183 -4.95 -17.70 -20.32
C ASP A 183 -3.90 -16.69 -19.82
N VAL A 184 -3.55 -16.78 -18.53
CA VAL A 184 -2.60 -15.82 -17.91
C VAL A 184 -1.19 -16.37 -17.94
N ILE A 185 -0.34 -15.77 -18.78
CA ILE A 185 1.06 -16.12 -18.95
C ILE A 185 1.90 -15.46 -17.88
N LEU A 186 2.53 -16.27 -17.04
CA LEU A 186 3.42 -15.83 -15.94
C LEU A 186 4.88 -15.75 -16.39
N GLY A 187 5.71 -15.04 -15.60
CA GLY A 187 7.15 -15.05 -15.73
C GLY A 187 7.76 -13.81 -16.37
N TYR A 188 6.96 -12.80 -16.69
CA TYR A 188 7.50 -11.49 -17.05
C TYR A 188 8.23 -10.87 -15.83
N LYS A 189 9.44 -10.36 -16.05
CA LYS A 189 10.25 -9.79 -14.92
C LYS A 189 9.67 -8.50 -14.39
N THR A 190 9.15 -7.66 -15.29
CA THR A 190 8.60 -6.33 -14.94
C THR A 190 7.30 -6.07 -15.68
N GLY A 191 6.57 -5.05 -15.22
CA GLY A 191 5.38 -4.57 -15.94
C GLY A 191 5.71 -4.00 -17.32
N THR A 192 6.90 -3.43 -17.52
CA THR A 192 7.36 -2.92 -18.82
C THR A 192 7.56 -4.06 -19.82
N ASP A 193 8.05 -5.21 -19.37
CA ASP A 193 8.18 -6.39 -20.26
C ASP A 193 6.81 -6.86 -20.77
N ILE A 194 5.77 -6.79 -19.90
CA ILE A 194 4.41 -7.09 -20.31
C ILE A 194 3.90 -6.06 -21.33
N ASP A 195 4.18 -4.76 -21.10
CA ASP A 195 3.76 -3.70 -22.01
C ASP A 195 4.38 -3.91 -23.41
N LEU A 196 5.67 -4.28 -23.49
CA LEU A 196 6.35 -4.63 -24.74
C LEU A 196 5.74 -5.89 -25.38
N ALA A 197 5.39 -6.91 -24.58
CA ALA A 197 4.75 -8.12 -25.09
C ALA A 197 3.34 -7.83 -25.66
N VAL A 198 2.59 -6.88 -25.06
CA VAL A 198 1.33 -6.40 -25.61
C VAL A 198 1.54 -5.67 -26.94
N GLU A 199 2.56 -4.83 -27.06
CA GLU A 199 2.88 -4.15 -28.33
C GLU A 199 3.20 -5.15 -29.46
N ARG A 200 3.95 -6.21 -29.15
CA ARG A 200 4.32 -7.26 -30.09
C ARG A 200 3.20 -8.26 -30.38
N GLY A 201 2.12 -8.23 -29.62
CA GLY A 201 1.01 -9.17 -29.75
C GLY A 201 1.29 -10.57 -29.19
N GLU A 202 2.34 -10.74 -28.38
CA GLU A 202 2.65 -11.99 -27.66
C GLU A 202 1.56 -12.31 -26.63
N VAL A 203 1.07 -11.26 -25.95
CA VAL A 203 -0.14 -11.24 -25.13
C VAL A 203 -1.01 -10.07 -25.56
N ILE A 204 -2.33 -10.16 -25.33
CA ILE A 204 -3.26 -9.14 -25.83
C ILE A 204 -3.98 -8.38 -24.73
N CYS A 205 -3.80 -8.77 -23.48
CA CYS A 205 -4.50 -8.16 -22.33
C CYS A 205 -3.64 -8.10 -21.07
N ARG A 206 -4.03 -7.18 -20.19
CA ARG A 206 -3.42 -6.99 -18.89
C ARG A 206 -4.35 -6.22 -17.95
N ALA A 207 -4.34 -6.57 -16.66
CA ALA A 207 -4.86 -5.71 -15.61
C ALA A 207 -3.75 -4.84 -15.03
N PHE A 208 -4.07 -3.58 -14.72
CA PHE A 208 -3.12 -2.60 -14.23
C PHE A 208 -3.78 -1.57 -13.30
N THR A 209 -3.01 -0.85 -12.50
CA THR A 209 -3.56 0.22 -11.65
C THR A 209 -3.98 1.41 -12.48
N ILE A 210 -5.18 1.96 -12.22
CA ILE A 210 -5.73 3.12 -12.94
C ILE A 210 -4.77 4.30 -12.86
N THR A 211 -4.27 4.62 -11.66
CA THR A 211 -3.35 5.76 -11.45
C THR A 211 -2.08 5.65 -12.31
N ALA A 212 -1.48 4.46 -12.38
CA ALA A 212 -0.28 4.26 -13.19
C ALA A 212 -0.57 4.21 -14.70
N PHE A 213 -1.75 3.77 -15.10
CA PHE A 213 -2.18 3.77 -16.51
C PHE A 213 -2.32 5.19 -17.05
N PHE A 214 -2.87 6.10 -16.25
CA PHE A 214 -3.02 7.51 -16.64
C PHE A 214 -1.83 8.41 -16.25
N ALA A 215 -0.69 7.84 -15.84
CA ALA A 215 0.46 8.62 -15.36
C ALA A 215 1.72 8.52 -16.23
N ARG A 216 1.77 7.63 -17.23
CA ARG A 216 3.02 7.39 -17.96
C ARG A 216 2.86 6.79 -19.38
N GLU A 217 3.90 6.87 -20.16
CA GLU A 217 4.04 6.06 -21.37
C GLU A 217 4.24 4.57 -21.06
N PRO A 218 3.82 3.68 -21.95
CA PRO A 218 3.29 3.93 -23.30
C PRO A 218 1.78 4.25 -23.33
N PHE A 219 1.10 4.30 -22.18
CA PHE A 219 -0.37 4.34 -22.10
C PHE A 219 -0.97 5.63 -22.68
N PHE A 220 -0.32 6.78 -22.53
CA PHE A 220 -0.77 8.02 -23.18
C PHE A 220 -0.84 7.87 -24.70
N THR A 221 0.24 7.32 -25.29
CA THR A 221 0.31 7.04 -26.73
C THR A 221 -0.73 6.00 -27.14
N TRP A 222 -0.92 4.94 -26.35
CA TRP A 222 -1.90 3.90 -26.64
C TRP A 222 -3.33 4.41 -26.61
N MET A 223 -3.68 5.25 -25.66
CA MET A 223 -5.00 5.87 -25.59
C MET A 223 -5.24 6.80 -26.78
N LYS A 224 -4.27 7.67 -27.10
CA LYS A 224 -4.36 8.58 -28.25
C LYS A 224 -4.53 7.82 -29.58
N LYS A 225 -3.82 6.71 -29.76
CA LYS A 225 -3.89 5.87 -30.96
C LYS A 225 -5.05 4.87 -30.93
N LYS A 226 -5.82 4.79 -29.86
CA LYS A 226 -6.85 3.76 -29.64
C LYS A 226 -6.27 2.34 -29.80
N PHE A 227 -5.02 2.13 -29.36
CA PHE A 227 -4.31 0.86 -29.48
C PHE A 227 -4.86 -0.19 -28.51
N VAL A 228 -5.34 0.24 -27.33
CA VAL A 228 -6.00 -0.60 -26.35
C VAL A 228 -7.42 -0.11 -26.06
N ARG A 229 -8.24 -1.02 -25.58
CA ARG A 229 -9.59 -0.78 -25.06
C ARG A 229 -9.65 -1.22 -23.60
N ILE A 230 -10.18 -0.35 -22.73
CA ILE A 230 -10.42 -0.70 -21.33
C ILE A 230 -11.79 -1.40 -21.26
N LEU A 231 -11.84 -2.58 -20.65
CA LEU A 231 -13.04 -3.42 -20.61
C LEU A 231 -13.71 -3.47 -19.24
N VAL A 232 -12.95 -3.32 -18.16
CA VAL A 232 -13.44 -3.43 -16.78
C VAL A 232 -12.62 -2.52 -15.86
N GLN A 233 -13.24 -2.04 -14.78
CA GLN A 233 -12.58 -1.37 -13.67
C GLN A 233 -13.00 -1.94 -12.32
N SER A 234 -12.12 -1.86 -11.30
CA SER A 234 -12.33 -2.55 -10.02
C SER A 234 -13.02 -1.72 -8.94
N GLY A 235 -13.16 -0.41 -9.13
CA GLY A 235 -13.74 0.48 -8.13
C GLY A 235 -15.20 0.16 -7.81
N LYS A 236 -15.65 0.51 -6.60
CA LYS A 236 -17.08 0.46 -6.25
C LYS A 236 -17.91 1.47 -7.03
N LYS A 237 -17.25 2.52 -7.54
CA LYS A 237 -17.81 3.53 -8.44
C LYS A 237 -16.92 3.64 -9.65
N ARG A 238 -17.49 4.06 -10.78
CA ARG A 238 -16.73 4.28 -12.01
C ARG A 238 -15.77 5.47 -11.85
N ASP A 239 -14.52 5.28 -12.28
CA ASP A 239 -13.55 6.36 -12.36
C ASP A 239 -13.98 7.40 -13.39
N ARG A 240 -13.87 8.67 -13.06
CA ARG A 240 -14.28 9.81 -13.91
C ARG A 240 -13.54 9.85 -15.26
N ARG A 241 -12.38 9.23 -15.37
CA ARG A 241 -11.58 9.15 -16.61
C ARG A 241 -12.09 8.10 -17.58
N ILE A 242 -12.84 7.12 -17.07
CA ILE A 242 -13.37 5.97 -17.83
C ILE A 242 -14.85 5.70 -17.45
N PRO A 243 -15.74 6.70 -17.54
CA PRO A 243 -17.12 6.61 -17.04
C PRO A 243 -17.97 5.57 -17.77
N ASP A 244 -17.59 5.21 -19.00
CA ASP A 244 -18.33 4.24 -19.83
C ASP A 244 -17.91 2.78 -19.57
N VAL A 245 -16.84 2.55 -18.79
CA VAL A 245 -16.34 1.22 -18.48
C VAL A 245 -17.06 0.65 -17.26
N PRO A 246 -17.64 -0.57 -17.33
CA PRO A 246 -18.32 -1.16 -16.19
C PRO A 246 -17.33 -1.53 -15.06
N THR A 247 -17.82 -1.46 -13.82
CA THR A 247 -17.09 -1.97 -12.66
C THR A 247 -17.25 -3.48 -12.55
N ILE A 248 -16.32 -4.15 -11.84
CA ILE A 248 -16.45 -5.57 -11.49
C ILE A 248 -17.77 -5.81 -10.72
N PHE A 249 -18.17 -4.89 -9.84
CA PHE A 249 -19.40 -5.00 -9.04
C PHE A 249 -20.65 -4.95 -9.92
N GLU A 250 -20.74 -4.03 -10.89
CA GLU A 250 -21.83 -3.96 -11.86
C GLU A 250 -21.92 -5.25 -12.69
N LEU A 251 -20.77 -5.81 -13.10
CA LEU A 251 -20.74 -7.08 -13.81
C LEU A 251 -21.20 -8.24 -12.93
N MET A 252 -20.80 -8.30 -11.67
CA MET A 252 -21.27 -9.31 -10.71
C MET A 252 -22.79 -9.24 -10.51
N ASP A 253 -23.37 -8.04 -10.50
CA ASP A 253 -24.83 -7.87 -10.44
C ASP A 253 -25.49 -8.40 -11.72
N GLN A 254 -24.98 -8.06 -12.88
CA GLN A 254 -25.48 -8.50 -14.18
C GLN A 254 -25.40 -10.03 -14.34
N TYR A 255 -24.31 -10.65 -13.91
CA TYR A 255 -24.09 -12.09 -14.01
C TYR A 255 -24.61 -12.88 -12.80
N LYS A 256 -25.26 -12.22 -11.83
CA LYS A 256 -25.85 -12.83 -10.63
C LYS A 256 -24.82 -13.67 -9.85
N THR A 257 -23.62 -13.13 -9.69
CA THR A 257 -22.55 -13.77 -8.91
C THR A 257 -23.04 -14.11 -7.49
N ASP A 258 -22.76 -15.32 -7.03
CA ASP A 258 -23.13 -15.81 -5.71
C ASP A 258 -22.46 -15.03 -4.56
N ASP A 259 -22.96 -15.16 -3.34
CA ASP A 259 -22.44 -14.46 -2.18
C ASP A 259 -20.96 -14.80 -1.90
N ALA A 260 -20.56 -16.03 -2.12
CA ALA A 260 -19.17 -16.44 -1.91
C ALA A 260 -18.23 -15.84 -2.96
N GLY A 261 -18.67 -15.71 -4.22
CA GLY A 261 -17.94 -14.97 -5.26
C GLY A 261 -17.82 -13.48 -4.94
N ARG A 262 -18.89 -12.87 -4.40
CA ARG A 262 -18.88 -11.47 -3.96
C ARG A 262 -17.94 -11.25 -2.77
N ARG A 263 -17.90 -12.16 -1.80
CA ARG A 263 -16.96 -12.13 -0.68
C ARG A 263 -15.50 -12.28 -1.16
N LEU A 264 -15.27 -13.19 -2.10
CA LEU A 264 -13.96 -13.34 -2.73
C LEU A 264 -13.55 -12.05 -3.45
N ALA A 265 -14.45 -11.42 -4.20
CA ALA A 265 -14.16 -10.14 -4.87
C ALA A 265 -13.80 -9.03 -3.88
N ASN A 266 -14.58 -8.88 -2.79
CA ASN A 266 -14.26 -7.91 -1.74
C ASN A 266 -12.87 -8.17 -1.12
N LEU A 267 -12.54 -9.43 -0.84
CA LEU A 267 -11.24 -9.83 -0.32
C LEU A 267 -10.10 -9.47 -1.31
N VAL A 268 -10.24 -9.84 -2.57
CA VAL A 268 -9.22 -9.59 -3.60
C VAL A 268 -9.05 -8.10 -3.86
N LEU A 269 -10.16 -7.36 -3.92
CA LEU A 269 -10.13 -5.92 -4.21
C LEU A 269 -9.76 -5.05 -3.00
N ALA A 270 -9.73 -5.61 -1.78
CA ALA A 270 -9.23 -4.92 -0.59
C ALA A 270 -7.78 -4.43 -0.76
N GLY A 271 -6.99 -5.07 -1.60
CA GLY A 271 -5.67 -4.59 -1.99
C GLY A 271 -5.67 -3.16 -2.54
N GLY A 272 -6.75 -2.74 -3.19
CA GLY A 272 -6.95 -1.37 -3.67
C GLY A 272 -7.08 -0.34 -2.53
N GLU A 273 -7.74 -0.70 -1.44
CA GLU A 273 -7.88 0.16 -0.25
C GLU A 273 -6.54 0.31 0.50
N PHE A 274 -5.73 -0.76 0.57
CA PHE A 274 -4.34 -0.66 1.05
C PHE A 274 -3.51 0.26 0.16
N GLY A 275 -3.76 0.25 -1.13
CA GLY A 275 -3.13 1.12 -2.11
C GLY A 275 -1.60 0.97 -2.16
N ARG A 276 -0.87 1.93 -1.60
CA ARG A 276 0.60 1.91 -1.46
C ARG A 276 0.98 2.07 -0.01
N PRO A 277 0.82 1.00 0.81
CA PRO A 277 0.91 1.11 2.24
C PRO A 277 2.34 1.34 2.73
N TYR A 278 2.44 2.09 3.82
CA TYR A 278 3.64 2.26 4.61
C TYR A 278 3.44 1.62 5.98
N VAL A 279 4.42 0.85 6.42
CA VAL A 279 4.35 0.09 7.66
C VAL A 279 5.66 0.13 8.42
N LEU A 280 5.60 -0.10 9.74
CA LEU A 280 6.76 -0.37 10.59
C LEU A 280 6.78 -1.86 10.97
N PRO A 281 7.95 -2.39 11.35
CA PRO A 281 8.03 -3.73 11.93
C PRO A 281 7.19 -3.84 13.21
N PRO A 282 6.69 -5.04 13.54
CA PRO A 282 5.99 -5.26 14.80
C PRO A 282 6.89 -4.93 16.00
N ASN A 283 6.28 -4.62 17.15
CA ASN A 283 6.97 -4.26 18.39
C ASN A 283 7.78 -2.94 18.36
N THR A 284 7.60 -2.08 17.36
CA THR A 284 8.16 -0.72 17.40
C THR A 284 7.57 0.03 18.58
N PRO A 285 8.37 0.74 19.41
CA PRO A 285 7.89 1.47 20.60
C PRO A 285 6.79 2.48 20.27
N ALA A 286 5.77 2.55 21.12
CA ALA A 286 4.55 3.32 20.87
C ALA A 286 4.80 4.83 20.66
N ASP A 287 5.79 5.40 21.35
CA ASP A 287 6.21 6.79 21.19
C ASP A 287 6.74 7.07 19.78
N ARG A 288 7.53 6.15 19.23
CA ARG A 288 8.08 6.23 17.86
C ARG A 288 6.99 6.01 16.82
N VAL A 289 6.10 5.04 17.04
CA VAL A 289 4.92 4.82 16.18
C VAL A 289 4.11 6.10 16.06
N ARG A 290 3.79 6.74 17.21
CA ARG A 290 3.03 7.99 17.22
C ARG A 290 3.72 9.09 16.43
N ILE A 291 5.02 9.31 16.66
CA ILE A 291 5.80 10.34 15.96
C ILE A 291 5.77 10.11 14.43
N ILE A 292 6.05 8.88 13.97
CA ILE A 292 6.09 8.59 12.54
C ILE A 292 4.70 8.66 11.90
N ARG A 293 3.62 8.19 12.59
CA ARG A 293 2.24 8.31 12.10
C ARG A 293 1.82 9.78 11.93
N GLU A 294 2.09 10.62 12.94
CA GLU A 294 1.80 12.05 12.87
C GLU A 294 2.57 12.73 11.73
N ALA A 295 3.85 12.40 11.58
CA ALA A 295 4.67 12.91 10.49
C ALA A 295 4.15 12.46 9.13
N PHE A 296 3.77 11.18 8.98
CA PHE A 296 3.18 10.63 7.76
C PHE A 296 1.87 11.35 7.41
N ALA A 297 0.96 11.48 8.37
CA ALA A 297 -0.32 12.17 8.17
C ALA A 297 -0.14 13.65 7.77
N LYS A 298 0.84 14.35 8.35
CA LYS A 298 1.17 15.72 7.96
C LYS A 298 1.77 15.79 6.56
N THR A 299 2.62 14.82 6.18
CA THR A 299 3.27 14.80 4.87
C THR A 299 2.27 14.63 3.73
N ILE A 300 1.24 13.80 3.88
CA ILE A 300 0.21 13.60 2.84
C ILE A 300 -0.73 14.82 2.67
N GLN A 301 -0.74 15.73 3.64
CA GLN A 301 -1.51 16.98 3.59
C GLN A 301 -0.64 18.20 3.25
N ASP A 302 0.67 18.03 3.16
CA ASP A 302 1.63 19.09 2.88
C ASP A 302 1.52 19.57 1.44
N GLU A 303 1.22 20.86 1.25
CA GLU A 303 1.10 21.46 -0.07
C GLU A 303 2.35 21.29 -0.94
N ALA A 304 3.55 21.37 -0.34
CA ALA A 304 4.80 21.20 -1.08
C ALA A 304 5.00 19.72 -1.50
N ALA A 305 4.62 18.74 -0.65
CA ALA A 305 4.65 17.34 -1.01
C ALA A 305 3.61 17.01 -2.10
N ILE A 306 2.41 17.57 -2.00
CA ILE A 306 1.35 17.41 -3.02
C ILE A 306 1.79 18.03 -4.35
N ALA A 307 2.40 19.23 -4.33
CA ALA A 307 2.89 19.89 -5.54
C ALA A 307 4.03 19.10 -6.20
N ASP A 308 5.01 18.61 -5.42
CA ASP A 308 6.09 17.72 -5.92
C ASP A 308 5.52 16.42 -6.50
N GLY A 309 4.53 15.83 -5.83
CA GLY A 309 3.83 14.64 -6.34
C GLY A 309 3.13 14.90 -7.67
N LYS A 310 2.38 16.00 -7.79
CA LYS A 310 1.68 16.37 -9.03
C LYS A 310 2.63 16.55 -10.21
N GLN A 311 3.82 17.12 -10.00
CA GLN A 311 4.85 17.23 -11.05
C GLN A 311 5.30 15.87 -11.59
N LYS A 312 5.20 14.83 -10.77
CA LYS A 312 5.52 13.43 -11.11
C LYS A 312 4.29 12.59 -11.41
N GLN A 313 3.14 13.25 -11.59
CA GLN A 313 1.84 12.60 -11.86
C GLN A 313 1.44 11.58 -10.77
N LEU A 314 1.85 11.81 -9.53
CA LEU A 314 1.43 11.04 -8.38
C LEU A 314 0.12 11.63 -7.82
N GLU A 315 -0.86 10.75 -7.63
CA GLU A 315 -2.18 11.10 -7.08
C GLU A 315 -2.19 10.94 -5.56
N PHE A 316 -3.06 11.71 -4.88
CA PHE A 316 -3.30 11.61 -3.45
C PHE A 316 -4.78 11.32 -3.21
N ASP A 317 -5.05 10.14 -2.67
CA ASP A 317 -6.35 9.69 -2.13
C ASP A 317 -6.04 8.78 -0.93
N PRO A 318 -5.73 9.38 0.24
CA PRO A 318 -5.08 8.66 1.33
C PRO A 318 -6.03 7.73 2.08
N SER A 319 -5.45 6.65 2.65
CA SER A 319 -6.06 5.81 3.69
C SER A 319 -5.33 6.00 5.01
N SER A 320 -6.10 6.09 6.12
CA SER A 320 -5.51 6.28 7.45
C SER A 320 -4.90 4.98 8.01
N ALA A 321 -4.01 5.12 8.99
CA ALA A 321 -3.41 3.99 9.70
C ALA A 321 -4.47 3.08 10.31
N GLU A 322 -5.47 3.65 10.98
CA GLU A 322 -6.53 2.94 11.70
C GLU A 322 -7.42 2.14 10.75
N SER A 323 -7.76 2.73 9.59
CA SER A 323 -8.54 2.02 8.56
C SER A 323 -7.78 0.83 8.00
N LEU A 324 -6.47 0.99 7.75
CA LEU A 324 -5.63 -0.09 7.25
C LEU A 324 -5.37 -1.19 8.30
N GLU A 325 -5.23 -0.84 9.57
CA GLU A 325 -5.12 -1.84 10.66
C GLU A 325 -6.38 -2.70 10.79
N THR A 326 -7.55 -2.06 10.71
CA THR A 326 -8.83 -2.77 10.73
C THR A 326 -8.95 -3.72 9.53
N LEU A 327 -8.68 -3.20 8.34
CA LEU A 327 -8.71 -3.97 7.11
C LEU A 327 -7.69 -5.12 7.12
N ALA A 328 -6.48 -4.89 7.66
CA ALA A 328 -5.45 -5.93 7.74
C ALA A 328 -5.87 -7.13 8.59
N LYS A 329 -6.57 -6.89 9.69
CA LYS A 329 -7.15 -7.96 10.53
C LYS A 329 -8.29 -8.67 9.81
N GLU A 330 -9.15 -7.91 9.13
CA GLU A 330 -10.28 -8.46 8.38
C GLU A 330 -9.84 -9.39 7.25
N VAL A 331 -8.89 -8.96 6.41
CA VAL A 331 -8.46 -9.74 5.23
C VAL A 331 -7.77 -11.04 5.59
N VAL A 332 -7.13 -11.16 6.76
CA VAL A 332 -6.49 -12.43 7.19
C VAL A 332 -7.41 -13.32 8.01
N SER A 333 -8.58 -12.82 8.43
CA SER A 333 -9.57 -13.55 9.23
C SER A 333 -10.73 -14.04 8.37
N GLN A 334 -10.44 -14.83 7.32
CA GLN A 334 -11.44 -15.28 6.37
C GLN A 334 -11.95 -16.70 6.69
N PRO A 335 -13.25 -17.00 6.41
CA PRO A 335 -13.79 -18.36 6.52
C PRO A 335 -13.04 -19.35 5.62
N PRO A 336 -12.95 -20.64 6.01
CA PRO A 336 -12.23 -21.67 5.24
C PRO A 336 -12.69 -21.78 3.77
N GLU A 337 -13.98 -21.58 3.50
CA GLU A 337 -14.54 -21.58 2.15
C GLU A 337 -13.91 -20.49 1.27
N ILE A 338 -13.81 -19.26 1.80
CA ILE A 338 -13.21 -18.12 1.07
C ILE A 338 -11.72 -18.35 0.87
N VAL A 339 -11.02 -18.88 1.87
CA VAL A 339 -9.61 -19.27 1.74
C VAL A 339 -9.43 -20.33 0.65
N ALA A 340 -10.32 -21.33 0.57
CA ALA A 340 -10.27 -22.35 -0.49
C ALA A 340 -10.49 -21.74 -1.89
N ARG A 341 -11.45 -20.82 -2.05
CA ARG A 341 -11.68 -20.07 -3.31
C ARG A 341 -10.46 -19.21 -3.66
N MET A 342 -9.85 -18.57 -2.67
CA MET A 342 -8.62 -17.80 -2.87
C MET A 342 -7.44 -18.68 -3.31
N LYS A 343 -7.28 -19.87 -2.71
CA LYS A 343 -6.29 -20.87 -3.16
C LYS A 343 -6.51 -21.22 -4.62
N LYS A 344 -7.76 -21.55 -5.00
CA LYS A 344 -8.11 -21.86 -6.39
C LYS A 344 -7.80 -20.70 -7.34
N LEU A 345 -8.05 -19.45 -6.91
CA LEU A 345 -7.75 -18.25 -7.70
C LEU A 345 -6.24 -18.10 -7.95
N LEU A 346 -5.39 -18.39 -6.96
CA LEU A 346 -3.94 -18.20 -7.02
C LEU A 346 -3.17 -19.43 -7.53
N THR A 347 -3.84 -20.57 -7.72
CA THR A 347 -3.25 -21.79 -8.30
C THR A 347 -3.42 -21.76 -9.84
N LYS A 348 -2.40 -22.25 -10.54
CA LYS A 348 -2.48 -22.44 -11.99
C LYS A 348 -3.53 -23.47 -12.37
#